data_dc5821864468745031e221069fb8937f
#
_entry.id   dc5821864468745031e221069fb8937f
#
_cell.length_a   1.000
_cell.length_b   1.000
_cell.length_c   1.000
_cell.angle_alpha   90.00
_cell.angle_beta   90.00
_cell.angle_gamma   90.00
#
_symmetry.space_group_name_H-M   'P 1'
#
loop_
_entity.id
_entity.type
_entity.pdbx_description
1 polymer ?
#
loop_
_entity_poly.entity_id
_entity_poly.type
_entity_poly.pdbx_seq_one_letter_code
_entity_poly.pdbx_strand_id
1 'polypeptide(L)'
;SKADENFLDKLIEVIQKNISEPDFNVDILAEKMNMSRSSLHRKIKGIAQITPNEFIQLERLKMAAQLIQSGEYRINEVCYIVGFNSSSYFAKCFQKQFGVLPKDFCKNGS
;
A
#
# COMPACT_ATOMS: atom_id res chain seq x y z
N SER A 1 -14.18 -15.18 7.88
CA SER A 1 -15.04 -16.00 7.03
C SER A 1 -14.45 -16.11 5.62
N LYS A 2 -14.97 -17.08 4.86
CA LYS A 2 -14.53 -17.28 3.47
C LYS A 2 -14.87 -16.08 2.59
N ALA A 3 -16.04 -15.48 2.80
CA ALA A 3 -16.44 -14.29 2.05
C ALA A 3 -15.51 -13.12 2.32
N ASP A 4 -15.07 -12.96 3.57
CA ASP A 4 -14.13 -11.89 3.93
C ASP A 4 -12.75 -12.15 3.31
N GLU A 5 -12.28 -13.40 3.30
CA GLU A 5 -11.03 -13.75 2.64
C GLU A 5 -11.06 -13.44 1.15
N ASN A 6 -12.16 -13.81 0.48
CA ASN A 6 -12.32 -13.54 -0.95
C ASN A 6 -12.35 -12.03 -1.23
N PHE A 7 -13.03 -11.28 -0.37
CA PHE A 7 -13.06 -9.82 -0.50
C PHE A 7 -11.65 -9.23 -0.36
N LEU A 8 -10.89 -9.65 0.65
CA LEU A 8 -9.53 -9.15 0.87
C LEU A 8 -8.61 -9.51 -0.28
N ASP A 9 -8.70 -10.74 -0.79
CA ASP A 9 -7.89 -11.17 -1.93
C ASP A 9 -8.13 -10.27 -3.14
N LYS A 10 -9.40 -9.98 -3.44
CA LYS A 10 -9.75 -9.11 -4.55
C LYS A 10 -9.28 -7.68 -4.31
N LEU A 11 -9.47 -7.18 -3.10
CA LEU A 11 -9.04 -5.83 -2.70
C LEU A 11 -7.55 -5.66 -2.94
N ILE A 12 -6.75 -6.59 -2.43
CA ILE A 12 -5.30 -6.55 -2.56
C ILE A 12 -4.89 -6.64 -4.03
N GLU A 13 -5.53 -7.51 -4.80
CA GLU A 13 -5.25 -7.65 -6.24
C GLU A 13 -5.50 -6.33 -6.97
N VAL A 14 -6.63 -5.68 -6.72
CA VAL A 14 -6.96 -4.40 -7.36
C VAL A 14 -5.93 -3.33 -6.97
N ILE A 15 -5.58 -3.25 -5.70
CA ILE A 15 -4.59 -2.28 -5.23
C ILE A 15 -3.24 -2.54 -5.89
N GLN A 16 -2.78 -3.79 -5.91
CA GLN A 16 -1.48 -4.13 -6.51
C GLN A 16 -1.40 -3.80 -7.99
N LYS A 17 -2.48 -4.01 -8.73
CA LYS A 17 -2.52 -3.68 -10.16
C LYS A 17 -2.43 -2.19 -10.43
N ASN A 18 -2.79 -1.36 -9.46
CA ASN A 18 -2.82 0.09 -9.60
C ASN A 18 -1.79 0.80 -8.74
N ILE A 19 -0.88 0.05 -8.14
CA ILE A 19 0.01 0.57 -7.08
C ILE A 19 0.92 1.69 -7.57
N SER A 20 1.40 1.61 -8.81
CA SER A 20 2.33 2.60 -9.36
C SER A 20 1.64 3.87 -9.86
N GLU A 21 0.31 3.89 -9.85
CA GLU A 21 -0.43 5.08 -10.29
C GLU A 21 -0.57 6.05 -9.12
N PRO A 22 0.11 7.22 -9.15
CA PRO A 22 0.03 8.17 -8.02
C PRO A 22 -1.38 8.71 -7.79
N ASP A 23 -2.20 8.75 -8.85
CA ASP A 23 -3.57 9.25 -8.77
C ASP A 23 -4.58 8.22 -8.28
N PHE A 24 -4.13 6.98 -8.08
CA PHE A 24 -5.01 5.94 -7.55
C PHE A 24 -5.46 6.31 -6.13
N ASN A 25 -6.76 6.27 -5.91
CA ASN A 25 -7.34 6.71 -4.64
C ASN A 25 -8.53 5.83 -4.25
N VAL A 26 -9.14 6.16 -3.12
CA VAL A 26 -10.26 5.40 -2.56
C VAL A 26 -11.47 5.39 -3.49
N ASP A 27 -11.75 6.49 -4.19
CA ASP A 27 -12.88 6.55 -5.12
C ASP A 27 -12.68 5.59 -6.29
N ILE A 28 -11.47 5.56 -6.84
CA ILE A 28 -11.14 4.63 -7.93
C ILE A 28 -11.18 3.19 -7.43
N LEU A 29 -10.66 2.94 -6.24
CA LEU A 29 -10.71 1.60 -5.63
C LEU A 29 -12.16 1.13 -5.47
N ALA A 30 -13.03 1.98 -4.93
CA ALA A 30 -14.43 1.64 -4.74
C ALA A 30 -15.09 1.31 -6.09
N GLU A 31 -14.84 2.12 -7.11
CA GLU A 31 -15.37 1.88 -8.46
C GLU A 31 -14.92 0.53 -8.99
N LYS A 32 -13.65 0.20 -8.86
CA LYS A 32 -13.09 -1.07 -9.34
C LYS A 32 -13.60 -2.27 -8.52
N MET A 33 -14.01 -2.05 -7.29
CA MET A 33 -14.62 -3.08 -6.44
C MET A 33 -16.14 -3.15 -6.61
N ASN A 34 -16.71 -2.31 -7.47
CA ASN A 34 -18.17 -2.20 -7.69
C ASN A 34 -18.91 -1.89 -6.40
N MET A 35 -18.37 -0.99 -5.59
CA MET A 35 -18.95 -0.60 -4.30
C MET A 35 -19.00 0.91 -4.19
N SER A 36 -19.95 1.40 -3.39
CA SER A 36 -19.93 2.81 -3.02
C SER A 36 -18.75 3.05 -2.07
N ARG A 37 -18.28 4.30 -2.00
CA ARG A 37 -17.18 4.66 -1.11
C ARG A 37 -17.51 4.32 0.35
N SER A 38 -18.74 4.61 0.77
CA SER A 38 -19.14 4.36 2.16
C SER A 38 -19.22 2.86 2.47
N SER A 39 -19.71 2.05 1.52
CA SER A 39 -19.74 0.59 1.70
C SER A 39 -18.34 0.01 1.80
N LEU A 40 -17.44 0.49 0.92
CA LEU A 40 -16.04 0.05 0.95
C LEU A 40 -15.39 0.42 2.28
N HIS A 41 -15.61 1.65 2.76
CA HIS A 41 -15.06 2.11 4.03
C HIS A 41 -15.52 1.22 5.18
N ARG A 42 -16.83 0.96 5.28
CA ARG A 42 -17.37 0.12 6.35
C ARG A 42 -16.79 -1.29 6.31
N LYS A 43 -16.69 -1.86 5.12
CA LYS A 43 -16.23 -3.24 5.00
C LYS A 43 -14.74 -3.37 5.34
N ILE A 44 -13.92 -2.49 4.83
CA ILE A 44 -12.47 -2.49 5.16
C ILE A 44 -12.27 -2.23 6.64
N LYS A 45 -12.95 -1.22 7.20
CA LYS A 45 -12.83 -0.89 8.61
C LYS A 45 -13.28 -2.05 9.49
N GLY A 46 -14.36 -2.74 9.10
CA GLY A 46 -14.87 -3.88 9.85
C GLY A 46 -13.94 -5.09 9.84
N ILE A 47 -13.28 -5.35 8.72
CA ILE A 47 -12.40 -6.52 8.60
C ILE A 47 -10.98 -6.22 9.10
N ALA A 48 -10.42 -5.06 8.73
CA ALA A 48 -9.00 -4.76 8.94
C ALA A 48 -8.73 -3.70 10.02
N GLN A 49 -9.77 -3.05 10.53
CA GLN A 49 -9.69 -2.00 11.56
C GLN A 49 -8.88 -0.76 11.14
N ILE A 50 -8.69 -0.58 9.85
CA ILE A 50 -8.05 0.61 9.28
C ILE A 50 -8.93 1.17 8.16
N THR A 51 -8.65 2.42 7.77
CA THR A 51 -9.40 3.06 6.69
C THR A 51 -8.91 2.56 5.32
N PRO A 52 -9.72 2.75 4.25
CA PRO A 52 -9.26 2.41 2.91
C PRO A 52 -7.97 3.14 2.49
N ASN A 53 -7.81 4.42 2.85
CA ASN A 53 -6.58 5.15 2.56
C ASN A 53 -5.38 4.52 3.26
N GLU A 54 -5.54 4.15 4.52
CA GLU A 54 -4.50 3.48 5.28
C GLU A 54 -4.17 2.12 4.68
N PHE A 55 -5.19 1.41 4.18
CA PHE A 55 -4.99 0.11 3.55
C PHE A 55 -4.16 0.23 2.27
N ILE A 56 -4.51 1.21 1.40
CA ILE A 56 -3.73 1.47 0.17
C ILE A 56 -2.29 1.81 0.53
N GLN A 57 -2.10 2.70 1.49
CA GLN A 57 -0.76 3.12 1.90
C GLN A 57 0.06 1.95 2.45
N LEU A 58 -0.57 1.10 3.25
CA LEU A 58 0.10 -0.09 3.79
C LEU A 58 0.56 -1.02 2.66
N GLU A 59 -0.28 -1.25 1.65
CA GLU A 59 0.09 -2.09 0.51
C GLU A 59 1.25 -1.48 -0.29
N ARG A 60 1.26 -0.16 -0.47
CA ARG A 60 2.39 0.54 -1.11
C ARG A 60 3.68 0.33 -0.32
N LEU A 61 3.63 0.46 0.99
CA LEU A 61 4.81 0.30 1.85
C LEU A 61 5.31 -1.14 1.88
N LYS A 62 4.39 -2.12 1.89
CA LYS A 62 4.76 -3.53 1.85
C LYS A 62 5.49 -3.87 0.56
N MET A 63 5.00 -3.37 -0.57
CA MET A 63 5.69 -3.57 -1.85
C MET A 63 7.05 -2.86 -1.86
N ALA A 64 7.12 -1.65 -1.30
CA ALA A 64 8.39 -0.95 -1.19
C ALA A 64 9.43 -1.77 -0.42
N ALA A 65 9.02 -2.38 0.69
CA ALA A 65 9.92 -3.21 1.48
C ALA A 65 10.47 -4.38 0.65
N GLN A 66 9.61 -5.04 -0.13
CA GLN A 66 10.03 -6.13 -1.00
C GLN A 66 11.03 -5.67 -2.06
N LEU A 67 10.76 -4.52 -2.69
CA LEU A 67 11.65 -3.98 -3.73
C LEU A 67 13.01 -3.56 -3.15
N ILE A 68 13.00 -2.96 -1.96
CA ILE A 68 14.25 -2.56 -1.29
C ILE A 68 15.07 -3.80 -0.95
N GLN A 69 14.44 -4.85 -0.44
CA GLN A 69 15.13 -6.10 -0.09
C GLN A 69 15.70 -6.81 -1.31
N SER A 70 15.10 -6.63 -2.48
CA SER A 70 15.63 -7.24 -3.71
C SER A 70 17.00 -6.66 -4.08
N GLY A 71 17.28 -5.43 -3.66
CA GLY A 71 18.56 -4.77 -3.98
C GLY A 71 18.67 -4.31 -5.43
N GLU A 72 17.61 -4.42 -6.21
CA GLU A 72 17.64 -4.11 -7.65
C GLU A 72 17.31 -2.66 -7.98
N TYR A 73 16.83 -1.89 -7.00
CA TYR A 73 16.33 -0.53 -7.23
C TYR A 73 16.93 0.44 -6.24
N ARG A 74 17.09 1.69 -6.70
CA ARG A 74 17.44 2.79 -5.79
C ARG A 74 16.22 3.17 -4.96
N ILE A 75 16.45 3.73 -3.77
CA ILE A 75 15.35 4.11 -2.87
C ILE A 75 14.38 5.09 -3.55
N ASN A 76 14.92 6.09 -4.29
CA ASN A 76 14.05 7.03 -5.00
C ASN A 76 13.22 6.35 -6.09
N GLU A 77 13.76 5.33 -6.75
CA GLU A 77 12.99 4.57 -7.74
C GLU A 77 11.85 3.81 -7.05
N VAL A 78 12.15 3.16 -5.92
CA VAL A 78 11.12 2.42 -5.17
C VAL A 78 9.97 3.34 -4.79
N CYS A 79 10.28 4.54 -4.28
CA CYS A 79 9.30 5.53 -3.90
C CYS A 79 8.25 5.75 -5.02
N TYR A 80 8.72 6.00 -6.23
CA TYR A 80 7.81 6.28 -7.35
C TYR A 80 7.17 5.02 -7.92
N ILE A 81 7.88 3.89 -7.93
CA ILE A 81 7.30 2.62 -8.39
C ILE A 81 6.07 2.25 -7.58
N VAL A 82 6.11 2.45 -6.26
CA VAL A 82 4.99 2.09 -5.40
C VAL A 82 3.94 3.19 -5.27
N GLY A 83 4.09 4.28 -6.05
CA GLY A 83 3.04 5.29 -6.19
C GLY A 83 3.12 6.49 -5.26
N PHE A 84 4.19 6.64 -4.49
CA PHE A 84 4.42 7.89 -3.78
C PHE A 84 4.97 8.94 -4.74
N ASN A 85 4.65 10.21 -4.49
CA ASN A 85 5.14 11.31 -5.32
C ASN A 85 6.04 12.27 -4.54
N SER A 86 6.42 11.90 -3.33
CA SER A 86 7.32 12.68 -2.48
C SER A 86 8.23 11.73 -1.72
N SER A 87 9.53 11.82 -1.98
CA SER A 87 10.49 10.94 -1.32
C SER A 87 10.58 11.19 0.18
N SER A 88 10.42 12.44 0.62
CA SER A 88 10.44 12.76 2.05
C SER A 88 9.22 12.21 2.78
N TYR A 89 8.04 12.33 2.16
CA TYR A 89 6.83 11.75 2.74
C TYR A 89 6.89 10.22 2.77
N PHE A 90 7.38 9.63 1.67
CA PHE A 90 7.59 8.18 1.62
C PHE A 90 8.49 7.69 2.76
N ALA A 91 9.63 8.35 2.95
CA ALA A 91 10.57 7.97 4.01
C ALA A 91 9.94 8.06 5.39
N LYS A 92 9.15 9.11 5.63
CA LYS A 92 8.44 9.29 6.91
C LYS A 92 7.43 8.16 7.14
N CYS A 93 6.61 7.84 6.13
CA CYS A 93 5.62 6.77 6.23
C CYS A 93 6.29 5.41 6.42
N PHE A 94 7.36 5.16 5.67
CA PHE A 94 8.11 3.92 5.76
C PHE A 94 8.69 3.72 7.16
N GLN A 95 9.33 4.77 7.70
CA GLN A 95 9.90 4.70 9.05
C GLN A 95 8.84 4.47 10.11
N LYS A 96 7.69 5.11 9.97
CA LYS A 96 6.59 4.92 10.91
C LYS A 96 6.10 3.46 10.89
N GLN A 97 6.04 2.86 9.70
CA GLN A 97 5.54 1.49 9.55
C GLN A 97 6.55 0.44 9.98
N PHE A 98 7.82 0.59 9.61
CA PHE A 98 8.84 -0.44 9.78
C PHE A 98 9.90 -0.12 10.85
N GLY A 99 9.87 1.08 11.40
CA GLY A 99 10.78 1.46 12.49
C GLY A 99 12.15 1.95 12.03
N VAL A 100 12.46 1.87 10.75
CA VAL A 100 13.74 2.32 10.18
C VAL A 100 13.49 3.07 8.88
N LEU A 101 14.42 3.92 8.48
CA LEU A 101 14.36 4.60 7.19
C LEU A 101 14.57 3.61 6.05
N PRO A 102 14.03 3.89 4.85
CA PRO A 102 14.23 2.99 3.71
C PRO A 102 15.70 2.68 3.42
N LYS A 103 16.57 3.68 3.53
CA LYS A 103 18.01 3.49 3.27
C LYS A 103 18.67 2.51 4.23
N ASP A 104 18.12 2.33 5.43
CA ASP A 104 18.67 1.46 6.46
C ASP A 104 17.98 0.09 6.51
N PHE A 105 16.86 -0.04 5.82
CA PHE A 105 16.04 -1.26 5.90
C PHE A 105 16.79 -2.49 5.38
N CYS A 106 17.46 -2.36 4.25
CA CYS A 106 18.21 -3.46 3.65
C CYS A 106 19.35 -3.93 4.57
N LYS A 107 20.03 -2.98 5.23
CA LYS A 107 21.12 -3.28 6.15
C LYS A 107 20.65 -4.06 7.37
N ASN A 108 19.44 -3.79 7.83
CA ASN A 108 18.88 -4.38 9.04
C ASN A 108 18.05 -5.62 8.77
N GLY A 109 17.52 -5.76 7.56
CA GLY A 109 16.63 -6.85 7.18
C GLY A 109 17.27 -8.01 6.45
N SER A 110 18.51 -7.83 6.05
CA SER A 110 19.23 -8.89 5.32
C SER A 110 20.07 -9.78 6.27
#